data_e5256dc5f5e53fdb66e4c77bf9081b4c
#
_entry.id   e5256dc5f5e53fdb66e4c77bf9081b4c
#
_cell.length_a   1.000
_cell.length_b   1.000
_cell.length_c   1.000
_cell.angle_alpha   90.00
_cell.angle_beta   90.00
_cell.angle_gamma   90.00
#
_symmetry.space_group_name_H-M   'P 1'
#
loop_
_entity.id
_entity.type
_entity.pdbx_description
1 polymer ?
#
loop_
_entity_poly.entity_id
_entity_poly.type
_entity_poly.pdbx_seq_one_letter_code
_entity_poly.pdbx_strand_id
1 'polypeptide(L)'
;MLTLYIPKLEDYWYEQKLQSDPKTMEYNAGYDVSYYGYHYDTGCIDFPKDKWQESYDRRIKENRYFAYLKDLSNNEFVGYVNYHFNKNDNRYDCGIVIEAKHRGKGYSKEGLKLLCEKAKSDGIDCLYDNFEKDRANINIFLDLGFKIIEETIWKKFGKDVDGIVVRKFL
;
A
#
# COMPACT_ATOMS: atom_id res chain seq x y z
N MET A 1 3.32 -12.08 15.09
CA MET A 1 2.07 -12.54 14.40
C MET A 1 1.18 -11.34 14.14
N LEU A 2 0.82 -11.12 12.90
CA LEU A 2 -0.06 -10.04 12.47
C LEU A 2 -1.51 -10.50 12.33
N THR A 3 -2.42 -9.55 12.45
CA THR A 3 -3.83 -9.69 12.05
C THR A 3 -4.26 -8.48 11.23
N LEU A 4 -5.28 -8.69 10.40
CA LEU A 4 -5.93 -7.62 9.63
C LEU A 4 -6.98 -6.93 10.50
N TYR A 5 -6.84 -5.63 10.69
CA TYR A 5 -7.76 -4.81 11.46
C TYR A 5 -8.44 -3.80 10.53
N ILE A 6 -9.75 -3.91 10.38
CA ILE A 6 -10.53 -2.93 9.60
C ILE A 6 -10.71 -1.67 10.45
N PRO A 7 -10.09 -0.54 10.07
CA PRO A 7 -10.16 0.67 10.88
C PRO A 7 -11.57 1.28 10.86
N LYS A 8 -12.03 1.71 12.04
CA LYS A 8 -13.15 2.61 12.17
C LYS A 8 -12.69 4.04 11.84
N LEU A 9 -13.62 4.95 11.63
CA LEU A 9 -13.29 6.35 11.34
C LEU A 9 -12.36 6.97 12.42
N GLU A 10 -12.60 6.68 13.68
CA GLU A 10 -11.78 7.13 14.80
C GLU A 10 -10.34 6.62 14.81
N ASP A 11 -10.04 5.57 14.07
CA ASP A 11 -8.68 4.99 13.96
C ASP A 11 -7.85 5.64 12.84
N TYR A 12 -8.43 6.53 12.02
CA TYR A 12 -7.74 7.14 10.87
C TYR A 12 -6.56 8.03 11.25
N TRP A 13 -6.41 8.34 12.54
CA TRP A 13 -5.21 8.99 13.06
C TRP A 13 -3.93 8.22 12.72
N TYR A 14 -4.00 6.88 12.62
CA TYR A 14 -2.82 6.08 12.30
C TYR A 14 -2.44 6.22 10.82
N GLU A 15 -3.39 6.21 9.90
CA GLU A 15 -3.14 6.51 8.49
C GLU A 15 -2.57 7.93 8.32
N GLN A 16 -3.15 8.92 9.00
CA GLN A 16 -2.64 10.30 9.01
C GLN A 16 -1.18 10.34 9.50
N LYS A 17 -0.86 9.63 10.56
CA LYS A 17 0.50 9.52 11.07
C LYS A 17 1.46 8.93 10.03
N LEU A 18 1.09 7.84 9.36
CA LEU A 18 1.91 7.22 8.33
C LEU A 18 2.15 8.17 7.15
N GLN A 19 1.09 8.81 6.67
CA GLN A 19 1.15 9.71 5.51
C GLN A 19 1.93 11.00 5.80
N SER A 20 2.10 11.40 7.05
CA SER A 20 2.90 12.56 7.46
C SER A 20 4.35 12.23 7.84
N ASP A 21 4.75 10.96 7.81
CA ASP A 21 6.12 10.56 8.12
C ASP A 21 6.97 10.43 6.83
N PRO A 22 7.95 11.35 6.60
CA PRO A 22 8.79 11.28 5.41
C PRO A 22 9.56 9.97 5.25
N LYS A 23 9.96 9.34 6.36
CA LYS A 23 10.67 8.05 6.31
C LYS A 23 9.77 6.91 5.83
N THR A 24 8.50 6.94 6.22
CA THR A 24 7.51 5.97 5.75
C THR A 24 7.12 6.23 4.30
N MET A 25 6.97 7.50 3.91
CA MET A 25 6.44 7.93 2.61
C MET A 25 7.48 8.17 1.52
N GLU A 26 8.78 8.00 1.77
CA GLU A 26 9.85 8.26 0.81
C GLU A 26 9.68 7.56 -0.56
N TYR A 27 9.02 6.40 -0.57
CA TYR A 27 8.73 5.67 -1.81
C TYR A 27 7.82 6.45 -2.77
N ASN A 28 7.02 7.37 -2.23
CA ASN A 28 6.01 8.16 -2.95
C ASN A 28 6.56 9.52 -3.41
N ALA A 29 7.79 9.87 -3.06
CA ALA A 29 8.40 11.14 -3.38
C ALA A 29 8.84 11.23 -4.85
N GLY A 30 8.81 12.46 -5.40
CA GLY A 30 9.40 12.77 -6.69
C GLY A 30 8.57 12.43 -7.92
N TYR A 31 7.32 11.99 -7.76
CA TYR A 31 6.39 11.73 -8.86
C TYR A 31 5.53 12.96 -9.16
N ASP A 32 5.31 13.23 -10.44
CA ASP A 32 4.45 14.33 -10.90
C ASP A 32 2.98 13.90 -10.83
N VAL A 33 2.38 14.12 -9.67
CA VAL A 33 0.98 13.81 -9.37
C VAL A 33 0.30 15.03 -8.75
N SER A 34 -1.00 15.19 -8.96
CA SER A 34 -1.75 16.40 -8.60
C SER A 34 -2.92 16.14 -7.65
N TYR A 35 -2.86 15.10 -6.80
CA TYR A 35 -3.92 14.90 -5.81
C TYR A 35 -3.71 15.74 -4.55
N TYR A 36 -4.79 15.98 -3.83
CA TYR A 36 -4.81 16.80 -2.61
C TYR A 36 -3.75 16.37 -1.59
N GLY A 37 -3.03 17.35 -1.07
CA GLY A 37 -2.12 17.17 0.06
C GLY A 37 -0.78 16.53 -0.26
N TYR A 38 -0.50 16.20 -1.52
CA TYR A 38 0.76 15.58 -1.92
C TYR A 38 1.95 16.55 -1.83
N HIS A 39 3.04 16.06 -1.23
CA HIS A 39 4.33 16.76 -1.14
C HIS A 39 5.36 16.05 -2.02
N TYR A 40 5.75 16.72 -3.10
CA TYR A 40 6.67 16.18 -4.10
C TYR A 40 8.04 15.79 -3.53
N ASP A 41 8.57 16.57 -2.59
CA ASP A 41 9.90 16.40 -2.00
C ASP A 41 10.00 15.21 -1.03
N THR A 42 8.95 14.94 -0.28
CA THR A 42 8.93 13.93 0.77
C THR A 42 8.04 12.72 0.49
N GLY A 43 7.13 12.85 -0.48
CA GLY A 43 6.08 11.84 -0.73
C GLY A 43 4.94 11.84 0.29
N CYS A 44 5.02 12.70 1.32
CA CYS A 44 3.97 12.83 2.32
C CYS A 44 2.64 13.28 1.71
N ILE A 45 1.55 12.96 2.38
CA ILE A 45 0.20 13.36 1.99
C ILE A 45 -0.48 13.96 3.20
N ASP A 46 -0.98 15.19 3.06
CA ASP A 46 -1.81 15.81 4.09
C ASP A 46 -3.14 15.06 4.19
N PHE A 47 -3.40 14.52 5.36
CA PHE A 47 -4.62 13.77 5.66
C PHE A 47 -5.25 14.26 6.98
N PRO A 48 -5.70 15.53 7.02
CA PRO A 48 -6.26 16.11 8.23
C PRO A 48 -7.61 15.47 8.58
N LYS A 49 -8.00 15.61 9.84
CA LYS A 49 -9.18 14.94 10.40
C LYS A 49 -10.48 15.25 9.63
N ASP A 50 -10.62 16.44 9.08
CA ASP A 50 -11.78 16.84 8.26
C ASP A 50 -11.86 16.10 6.91
N LYS A 51 -10.79 15.40 6.49
CA LYS A 51 -10.76 14.55 5.29
C LYS A 51 -11.01 13.06 5.57
N TRP A 52 -11.06 12.65 6.82
CA TRP A 52 -11.24 11.24 7.17
C TRP A 52 -12.58 10.67 6.72
N GLN A 53 -13.67 11.42 6.93
CA GLN A 53 -15.00 10.96 6.54
C GLN A 53 -15.12 10.75 5.03
N GLU A 54 -14.60 11.67 4.24
CA GLU A 54 -14.58 11.56 2.78
C GLU A 54 -13.85 10.30 2.31
N SER A 55 -12.69 10.01 2.91
CA SER A 55 -11.90 8.82 2.59
C SER A 55 -12.63 7.52 3.00
N TYR A 56 -13.24 7.52 4.19
CA TYR A 56 -14.04 6.40 4.68
C TYR A 56 -15.21 6.10 3.73
N ASP A 57 -15.99 7.12 3.38
CA ASP A 57 -17.17 6.98 2.51
C ASP A 57 -16.78 6.49 1.10
N ARG A 58 -15.67 7.01 0.57
CA ARG A 58 -15.13 6.57 -0.72
C ARG A 58 -14.75 5.09 -0.71
N ARG A 59 -14.10 4.63 0.34
CA ARG A 59 -13.72 3.20 0.47
C ARG A 59 -14.94 2.30 0.46
N ILE A 60 -16.00 2.67 1.14
CA ILE A 60 -17.26 1.93 1.13
C ILE A 60 -17.92 1.98 -0.25
N LYS A 61 -18.08 3.18 -0.82
CA LYS A 61 -18.74 3.41 -2.11
C LYS A 61 -18.05 2.65 -3.26
N GLU A 62 -16.72 2.62 -3.25
CA GLU A 62 -15.91 2.00 -4.29
C GLU A 62 -15.53 0.55 -3.97
N ASN A 63 -16.04 0.00 -2.88
CA ASN A 63 -15.72 -1.34 -2.39
C ASN A 63 -14.20 -1.59 -2.29
N ARG A 64 -13.46 -0.63 -1.73
CA ARG A 64 -12.02 -0.72 -1.53
C ARG A 64 -11.72 -1.44 -0.22
N TYR A 65 -10.97 -2.51 -0.27
CA TYR A 65 -10.46 -3.14 0.93
C TYR A 65 -9.29 -2.34 1.50
N PHE A 66 -9.35 -2.06 2.79
CA PHE A 66 -8.28 -1.38 3.52
C PHE A 66 -8.24 -1.90 4.96
N ALA A 67 -7.07 -2.35 5.40
CA ALA A 67 -6.88 -2.86 6.76
C ALA A 67 -5.53 -2.45 7.33
N TYR A 68 -5.49 -2.12 8.61
CA TYR A 68 -4.24 -2.01 9.33
C TYR A 68 -3.67 -3.40 9.64
N LEU A 69 -2.35 -3.48 9.61
CA LEU A 69 -1.61 -4.63 10.12
C LEU A 69 -1.38 -4.41 11.62
N LYS A 70 -1.94 -5.29 12.44
CA LYS A 70 -1.84 -5.19 13.89
C LYS A 70 -0.99 -6.33 14.43
N ASP A 71 0.09 -6.00 15.16
CA ASP A 71 0.89 -6.99 15.84
C ASP A 71 0.23 -7.42 17.15
N LEU A 72 -0.11 -8.70 17.22
CA LEU A 72 -0.80 -9.29 18.38
C LEU A 72 0.09 -9.39 19.63
N SER A 73 1.42 -9.28 19.48
CA SER A 73 2.34 -9.41 20.62
C SER A 73 2.35 -8.17 21.50
N ASN A 74 2.14 -6.99 20.91
CA ASN A 74 2.17 -5.70 21.62
C ASN A 74 0.93 -4.82 21.37
N ASN A 75 -0.01 -5.33 20.56
CA ASN A 75 -1.25 -4.64 20.23
C ASN A 75 -1.06 -3.33 19.42
N GLU A 76 0.07 -3.17 18.74
CA GLU A 76 0.41 -1.99 17.94
C GLU A 76 0.04 -2.16 16.46
N PHE A 77 -0.32 -1.06 15.81
CA PHE A 77 -0.38 -1.00 14.36
C PHE A 77 1.05 -0.83 13.80
N VAL A 78 1.37 -1.58 12.75
CA VAL A 78 2.71 -1.60 12.13
C VAL A 78 2.73 -1.16 10.67
N GLY A 79 1.55 -0.99 10.06
CA GLY A 79 1.36 -0.60 8.68
C GLY A 79 -0.07 -0.85 8.21
N TYR A 80 -0.27 -0.84 6.91
CA TYR A 80 -1.55 -1.20 6.29
C TYR A 80 -1.37 -1.99 5.01
N VAL A 81 -2.45 -2.64 4.61
CA VAL A 81 -2.63 -3.32 3.31
C VAL A 81 -3.93 -2.89 2.68
N ASN A 82 -4.00 -2.94 1.37
CA ASN A 82 -5.21 -2.63 0.63
C ASN A 82 -5.28 -3.37 -0.70
N TYR A 83 -6.49 -3.47 -1.27
CA TYR A 83 -6.71 -3.72 -2.68
C TYR A 83 -7.98 -3.02 -3.14
N HIS A 84 -8.04 -2.69 -4.41
CA HIS A 84 -9.19 -2.09 -5.05
C HIS A 84 -9.22 -2.40 -6.54
N PHE A 85 -10.43 -2.33 -7.13
CA PHE A 85 -10.58 -2.48 -8.56
C PHE A 85 -10.16 -1.21 -9.28
N ASN A 86 -9.15 -1.34 -10.15
CA ASN A 86 -8.68 -0.26 -11.03
C ASN A 86 -9.44 -0.35 -12.36
N LYS A 87 -10.35 0.59 -12.59
CA LYS A 87 -11.20 0.61 -13.78
C LYS A 87 -10.42 0.90 -15.06
N ASN A 88 -9.31 1.65 -14.98
CA ASN A 88 -8.51 2.01 -16.13
C ASN A 88 -7.77 0.79 -16.70
N ASP A 89 -7.27 -0.05 -15.82
CA ASP A 89 -6.49 -1.24 -16.19
C ASP A 89 -7.33 -2.54 -16.10
N ASN A 90 -8.60 -2.43 -15.71
CA ASN A 90 -9.53 -3.55 -15.54
C ASN A 90 -8.95 -4.70 -14.70
N ARG A 91 -8.39 -4.35 -13.53
CA ARG A 91 -7.71 -5.30 -12.64
C ARG A 91 -7.81 -4.87 -11.18
N TYR A 92 -7.49 -5.79 -10.25
CA TYR A 92 -7.34 -5.45 -8.85
C TYR A 92 -5.88 -5.08 -8.55
N ASP A 93 -5.65 -3.83 -8.18
CA ASP A 93 -4.37 -3.35 -7.66
C ASP A 93 -4.34 -3.51 -6.15
N CYS A 94 -3.20 -3.95 -5.62
CA CYS A 94 -2.96 -4.07 -4.19
C CYS A 94 -1.79 -3.20 -3.74
N GLY A 95 -1.65 -3.03 -2.42
CA GLY A 95 -0.55 -2.29 -1.85
C GLY A 95 -0.30 -2.67 -0.40
N ILE A 96 0.92 -2.45 0.03
CA ILE A 96 1.36 -2.62 1.41
C ILE A 96 2.31 -1.50 1.81
N VAL A 97 2.09 -0.94 2.98
CA VAL A 97 2.98 0.05 3.60
C VAL A 97 3.29 -0.40 5.02
N ILE A 98 4.57 -0.47 5.35
CA ILE A 98 5.06 -0.70 6.73
C ILE A 98 5.65 0.60 7.26
N GLU A 99 5.20 1.02 8.44
CA GLU A 99 5.77 2.17 9.14
C GLU A 99 7.29 2.02 9.27
N ALA A 100 8.05 3.06 8.96
CA ALA A 100 9.51 2.98 8.85
C ALA A 100 10.19 2.37 10.08
N LYS A 101 9.73 2.71 11.30
CA LYS A 101 10.27 2.16 12.56
C LYS A 101 10.06 0.65 12.74
N HIS A 102 9.17 0.05 11.96
CA HIS A 102 8.82 -1.36 12.03
C HIS A 102 9.43 -2.20 10.89
N ARG A 103 10.16 -1.58 9.96
CA ARG A 103 10.81 -2.27 8.86
C ARG A 103 11.90 -3.24 9.36
N GLY A 104 12.24 -4.23 8.54
CA GLY A 104 13.26 -5.24 8.87
C GLY A 104 12.82 -6.34 9.84
N LYS A 105 11.55 -6.39 10.23
CA LYS A 105 10.99 -7.37 11.17
C LYS A 105 10.14 -8.47 10.51
N GLY A 106 10.14 -8.54 9.18
CA GLY A 106 9.35 -9.54 8.43
C GLY A 106 7.87 -9.20 8.24
N TYR A 107 7.38 -8.07 8.74
CA TYR A 107 5.97 -7.69 8.66
C TYR A 107 5.45 -7.52 7.24
N SER A 108 6.29 -7.08 6.29
CA SER A 108 5.88 -6.95 4.89
C SER A 108 5.48 -8.28 4.27
N LYS A 109 6.26 -9.35 4.52
CA LYS A 109 5.98 -10.69 3.98
C LYS A 109 4.72 -11.28 4.61
N GLU A 110 4.60 -11.18 5.93
CA GLU A 110 3.42 -11.67 6.66
C GLU A 110 2.16 -10.89 6.27
N GLY A 111 2.24 -9.56 6.19
CA GLY A 111 1.11 -8.70 5.82
C GLY A 111 0.63 -8.93 4.38
N LEU A 112 1.57 -9.06 3.42
CA LEU A 112 1.22 -9.34 2.03
C LEU A 112 0.59 -10.75 1.87
N LYS A 113 1.06 -11.73 2.64
CA LYS A 113 0.44 -13.07 2.67
C LYS A 113 -1.00 -13.01 3.16
N LEU A 114 -1.25 -12.32 4.28
CA LEU A 114 -2.60 -12.12 4.81
C LEU A 114 -3.53 -11.39 3.81
N LEU A 115 -2.99 -10.39 3.10
CA LEU A 115 -3.74 -9.68 2.06
C LEU A 115 -4.16 -10.61 0.92
N CYS A 116 -3.23 -11.46 0.44
CA CYS A 116 -3.54 -12.44 -0.62
C CYS A 116 -4.61 -13.45 -0.17
N GLU A 117 -4.52 -13.95 1.06
CA GLU A 117 -5.51 -14.86 1.64
C GLU A 117 -6.89 -14.20 1.74
N LYS A 118 -6.92 -12.93 2.19
CA LYS A 118 -8.16 -12.14 2.27
C LYS A 118 -8.77 -11.90 0.89
N ALA A 119 -7.98 -11.44 -0.08
CA ALA A 119 -8.45 -11.20 -1.44
C ALA A 119 -9.03 -12.48 -2.07
N LYS A 120 -8.35 -13.62 -1.90
CA LYS A 120 -8.86 -14.91 -2.34
C LYS A 120 -10.20 -15.26 -1.69
N SER A 121 -10.33 -15.05 -0.38
CA SER A 121 -11.59 -15.31 0.34
C SER A 121 -12.74 -14.40 -0.12
N ASP A 122 -12.42 -13.23 -0.65
CA ASP A 122 -13.39 -12.28 -1.23
C ASP A 122 -13.72 -12.58 -2.71
N GLY A 123 -13.19 -13.69 -3.26
CA GLY A 123 -13.45 -14.11 -4.63
C GLY A 123 -12.62 -13.39 -5.69
N ILE A 124 -11.49 -12.79 -5.30
CA ILE A 124 -10.57 -12.14 -6.24
C ILE A 124 -9.58 -13.18 -6.75
N ASP A 125 -9.47 -13.31 -8.06
CA ASP A 125 -8.62 -14.32 -8.70
C ASP A 125 -7.18 -13.89 -8.92
N CYS A 126 -6.92 -12.57 -8.94
CA CYS A 126 -5.62 -12.04 -9.33
C CYS A 126 -5.36 -10.66 -8.72
N LEU A 127 -4.17 -10.47 -8.18
CA LEU A 127 -3.69 -9.20 -7.67
C LEU A 127 -2.49 -8.69 -8.47
N TYR A 128 -2.44 -7.36 -8.64
CA TYR A 128 -1.36 -6.62 -9.28
C TYR A 128 -0.79 -5.59 -8.32
N ASP A 129 0.49 -5.30 -8.47
CA ASP A 129 1.13 -4.13 -7.86
C ASP A 129 2.17 -3.57 -8.83
N ASN A 130 2.54 -2.31 -8.65
CA ASN A 130 3.60 -1.67 -9.40
C ASN A 130 4.52 -0.86 -8.49
N PHE A 131 5.81 -0.92 -8.73
CA PHE A 131 6.81 -0.20 -7.96
C PHE A 131 8.15 -0.13 -8.70
N GLU A 132 9.06 0.67 -8.17
CA GLU A 132 10.42 0.75 -8.72
C GLU A 132 11.15 -0.58 -8.59
N LYS A 133 11.83 -0.99 -9.67
CA LYS A 133 12.52 -2.28 -9.77
C LYS A 133 13.60 -2.49 -8.68
N ASP A 134 14.29 -1.40 -8.31
CA ASP A 134 15.40 -1.45 -7.34
C ASP A 134 14.94 -1.43 -5.87
N ARG A 135 13.64 -1.49 -5.62
CA ARG A 135 13.16 -1.52 -4.23
C ARG A 135 13.50 -2.84 -3.56
N ALA A 136 13.95 -2.73 -2.31
CA ALA A 136 14.34 -3.88 -1.48
C ALA A 136 13.23 -4.92 -1.25
N ASN A 137 11.97 -4.53 -1.44
CA ASN A 137 10.82 -5.39 -1.21
C ASN A 137 10.42 -6.27 -2.39
N ILE A 138 11.03 -6.13 -3.57
CA ILE A 138 10.71 -6.97 -4.75
C ILE A 138 10.78 -8.46 -4.41
N ASN A 139 11.80 -8.88 -3.67
CA ASN A 139 11.97 -10.28 -3.29
C ASN A 139 10.81 -10.82 -2.44
N ILE A 140 10.17 -9.97 -1.63
CA ILE A 140 9.00 -10.35 -0.82
C ILE A 140 7.84 -10.74 -1.73
N PHE A 141 7.60 -9.98 -2.79
CA PHE A 141 6.57 -10.28 -3.78
C PHE A 141 6.89 -11.57 -4.55
N LEU A 142 8.12 -11.71 -5.03
CA LEU A 142 8.56 -12.90 -5.78
C LEU A 142 8.48 -14.18 -4.91
N ASP A 143 8.93 -14.11 -3.66
CA ASP A 143 8.83 -15.21 -2.69
C ASP A 143 7.38 -15.67 -2.43
N LEU A 144 6.43 -14.75 -2.53
CA LEU A 144 5.00 -15.04 -2.36
C LEU A 144 4.31 -15.44 -3.67
N GLY A 145 5.07 -15.62 -4.75
CA GLY A 145 4.56 -16.13 -6.03
C GLY A 145 4.05 -15.06 -7.00
N PHE A 146 4.31 -13.78 -6.73
CA PHE A 146 4.12 -12.75 -7.74
C PHE A 146 5.17 -12.90 -8.84
N LYS A 147 4.81 -12.57 -10.07
CA LYS A 147 5.71 -12.58 -11.24
C LYS A 147 5.76 -11.20 -11.86
N ILE A 148 6.95 -10.81 -12.31
CA ILE A 148 7.10 -9.59 -13.12
C ILE A 148 6.48 -9.85 -14.49
N ILE A 149 5.52 -9.02 -14.89
CA ILE A 149 4.80 -9.14 -16.17
C ILE A 149 5.07 -7.98 -17.11
N GLU A 150 5.60 -6.86 -16.60
CA GLU A 150 5.91 -5.67 -17.38
C GLU A 150 7.07 -4.92 -16.75
N GLU A 151 7.94 -4.37 -17.59
CA GLU A 151 8.97 -3.41 -17.22
C GLU A 151 8.70 -2.10 -17.97
N THR A 152 8.86 -0.96 -17.28
CA THR A 152 8.58 0.37 -17.81
C THR A 152 9.55 1.40 -17.23
N ILE A 153 9.53 2.61 -17.75
CA ILE A 153 10.33 3.72 -17.25
C ILE A 153 9.39 4.80 -16.73
N TRP A 154 9.63 5.23 -15.49
CA TRP A 154 8.92 6.34 -14.86
C TRP A 154 9.84 7.52 -14.62
N LYS A 155 9.28 8.69 -14.41
CA LYS A 155 10.01 9.89 -13.99
C LYS A 155 9.88 10.07 -12.48
N LYS A 156 11.02 10.12 -11.80
CA LYS A 156 11.12 10.44 -10.37
C LYS A 156 12.16 11.53 -10.17
N PHE A 157 11.76 12.64 -9.58
CA PHE A 157 12.58 13.86 -9.50
C PHE A 157 13.15 14.28 -10.88
N GLY A 158 12.34 14.15 -11.93
CA GLY A 158 12.73 14.46 -13.29
C GLY A 158 13.73 13.50 -13.95
N LYS A 159 14.12 12.41 -13.28
CA LYS A 159 15.05 11.38 -13.79
C LYS A 159 14.31 10.08 -14.10
N ASP A 160 14.84 9.33 -15.07
CA ASP A 160 14.32 8.01 -15.39
C ASP A 160 14.63 7.02 -14.29
N VAL A 161 13.62 6.26 -13.88
CA VAL A 161 13.73 5.11 -12.98
C VAL A 161 13.01 3.91 -13.59
N ASP A 162 13.59 2.71 -13.40
CA ASP A 162 12.97 1.48 -13.86
C ASP A 162 11.81 1.11 -12.96
N GLY A 163 10.64 0.92 -13.55
CA GLY A 163 9.43 0.44 -12.89
C GLY A 163 9.03 -0.95 -13.35
N ILE A 164 8.36 -1.69 -12.51
CA ILE A 164 7.82 -3.00 -12.82
C ILE A 164 6.37 -3.12 -12.43
N VAL A 165 5.65 -3.98 -13.13
CA VAL A 165 4.35 -4.48 -12.74
C VAL A 165 4.49 -5.95 -12.37
N VAL A 166 3.99 -6.32 -11.20
CA VAL A 166 3.94 -7.70 -10.73
C VAL A 166 2.52 -8.20 -10.63
N ARG A 167 2.32 -9.50 -10.80
CA ARG A 167 1.01 -10.15 -10.79
C ARG A 167 1.08 -11.48 -10.05
N LYS A 168 0.01 -11.79 -9.30
CA LYS A 168 -0.19 -13.10 -8.69
C LYS A 168 -1.62 -13.59 -8.92
N PHE A 169 -1.77 -14.82 -9.42
CA PHE A 169 -3.01 -15.57 -9.35
C PHE A 169 -3.18 -16.19 -7.95
N LEU A 170 -4.37 -16.05 -7.36
CA LEU A 170 -4.67 -16.41 -5.97
C LEU A 170 -5.24 -17.84 -5.80
#